data_8ca14b3bcd484fa92f73b4769f4740dd
#
_entry.id   8ca14b3bcd484fa92f73b4769f4740dd
#
_cell.length_a   1.000
_cell.length_b   1.000
_cell.length_c   1.000
_cell.angle_alpha   90.00
_cell.angle_beta   90.00
_cell.angle_gamma   90.00
#
_symmetry.space_group_name_H-M   'P 1'
#
loop_
_entity.id
_entity.type
_entity.pdbx_description
1 polymer ?
#
loop_
_entity_poly.entity_id
_entity_poly.type
_entity_poly.pdbx_seq_one_letter_code
_entity_poly.pdbx_strand_id
1 'polypeptide(L)'
;QSPDINQGVDRAEENADFETKANAQGAGDQGMMFGYATNETENYMPLALDLAHTILRELSTLRREGDAIPYLRPDAKSQVTIEYSDDHKPVRIDSIVVSTQHDEFGSDDAMLAKIRKDIIEILIPRVRSAQKPEILALFNDQIKYHINPTGKFVIGGPHGDTGLTGRKIIVDTYGGKGAHGGGAFSGKDPSKVD
;
A
#
# COMPACT_ATOMS: atom_id res chain seq x y z
N GLN A 1 -2.30 -23.73 18.65
CA GLN A 1 -2.55 -23.09 19.97
C GLN A 1 -2.31 -24.11 21.10
N SER A 2 -2.03 -23.61 22.30
CA SER A 2 -2.01 -24.47 23.46
C SER A 2 -3.43 -24.93 23.83
N PRO A 3 -3.61 -26.10 24.51
CA PRO A 3 -4.92 -26.51 24.99
C PRO A 3 -5.61 -25.44 25.88
N ASP A 4 -4.82 -24.70 26.64
CA ASP A 4 -5.32 -23.66 27.55
C ASP A 4 -5.95 -22.47 26.79
N ILE A 5 -5.39 -22.11 25.66
CA ILE A 5 -5.94 -21.06 24.78
C ILE A 5 -7.13 -21.61 23.99
N ASN A 6 -7.04 -22.85 23.51
CA ASN A 6 -8.07 -23.45 22.67
C ASN A 6 -9.40 -23.65 23.41
N GLN A 7 -9.40 -23.85 24.73
CA GLN A 7 -10.62 -23.93 25.54
C GLN A 7 -11.48 -22.63 25.45
N GLY A 8 -10.89 -21.50 25.05
CA GLY A 8 -11.61 -20.26 24.80
C GLY A 8 -12.30 -20.22 23.43
N VAL A 9 -11.88 -21.07 22.50
CA VAL A 9 -12.37 -21.13 21.11
C VAL A 9 -13.39 -22.25 20.93
N ASP A 10 -13.06 -23.47 21.34
CA ASP A 10 -13.88 -24.66 21.16
C ASP A 10 -14.89 -24.80 22.34
N ARG A 11 -16.03 -24.10 22.22
CA ARG A 11 -17.07 -24.06 23.23
C ARG A 11 -18.38 -24.72 22.80
N ALA A 12 -18.56 -24.93 21.49
CA ALA A 12 -19.83 -25.44 20.97
C ALA A 12 -19.92 -26.98 21.12
N GLU A 13 -21.05 -27.48 21.60
CA GLU A 13 -21.36 -28.90 21.52
C GLU A 13 -21.56 -29.33 20.06
N GLU A 14 -21.00 -30.52 19.70
CA GLU A 14 -21.03 -31.03 18.33
C GLU A 14 -22.44 -31.12 17.73
N ASN A 15 -23.43 -31.46 18.54
CA ASN A 15 -24.80 -31.68 18.12
C ASN A 15 -25.76 -30.49 18.33
N ALA A 16 -25.24 -29.32 18.69
CA ALA A 16 -26.04 -28.12 18.88
C ALA A 16 -26.57 -27.58 17.52
N ASP A 17 -27.73 -26.91 17.56
CA ASP A 17 -28.25 -26.17 16.40
C ASP A 17 -27.32 -25.01 16.00
N PHE A 18 -27.58 -24.43 14.81
CA PHE A 18 -26.75 -23.38 14.26
C PHE A 18 -26.66 -22.14 15.16
N GLU A 19 -27.78 -21.72 15.75
CA GLU A 19 -27.83 -20.52 16.60
C GLU A 19 -27.06 -20.74 17.91
N THR A 20 -27.18 -21.89 18.51
CA THR A 20 -26.42 -22.29 19.71
C THR A 20 -24.91 -22.34 19.39
N LYS A 21 -24.53 -22.93 18.25
CA LYS A 21 -23.12 -22.95 17.79
C LYS A 21 -22.56 -21.55 17.56
N ALA A 22 -23.32 -20.69 16.88
CA ALA A 22 -22.91 -19.31 16.60
C ALA A 22 -22.73 -18.51 17.90
N ASN A 23 -23.64 -18.62 18.84
CA ASN A 23 -23.57 -17.94 20.14
C ASN A 23 -22.48 -18.49 21.06
N ALA A 24 -22.12 -19.76 20.92
CA ALA A 24 -21.04 -20.40 21.70
C ALA A 24 -19.65 -20.15 21.09
N GLN A 25 -19.58 -19.65 19.87
CA GLN A 25 -18.28 -19.36 19.22
C GLN A 25 -17.46 -18.41 20.11
N GLY A 26 -16.29 -18.87 20.49
CA GLY A 26 -15.37 -18.11 21.30
C GLY A 26 -14.32 -17.36 20.45
N ALA A 27 -13.57 -16.50 21.10
CA ALA A 27 -12.41 -15.84 20.51
C ALA A 27 -11.13 -16.22 21.26
N GLY A 28 -10.07 -16.51 20.53
CA GLY A 28 -8.78 -16.91 21.11
C GLY A 28 -7.89 -15.74 21.52
N ASP A 29 -8.34 -14.48 21.38
CA ASP A 29 -7.56 -13.29 21.66
C ASP A 29 -8.46 -12.05 21.88
N GLN A 30 -7.83 -10.89 22.03
CA GLN A 30 -8.49 -9.60 22.21
C GLN A 30 -9.34 -9.22 21.00
N GLY A 31 -10.40 -8.45 21.22
CA GLY A 31 -11.33 -7.98 20.20
C GLY A 31 -11.23 -6.47 19.93
N MET A 32 -10.06 -5.89 19.93
CA MET A 32 -9.88 -4.47 19.60
C MET A 32 -9.62 -4.29 18.10
N MET A 33 -10.43 -3.45 17.45
CA MET A 33 -10.33 -3.12 16.04
C MET A 33 -10.17 -1.62 15.86
N PHE A 34 -9.42 -1.22 14.83
CA PHE A 34 -9.23 0.18 14.47
C PHE A 34 -9.85 0.45 13.11
N GLY A 35 -10.70 1.46 13.02
CA GLY A 35 -11.28 1.94 11.78
C GLY A 35 -10.95 3.41 11.57
N TYR A 36 -10.74 3.82 10.32
CA TYR A 36 -10.52 5.20 9.94
C TYR A 36 -11.18 5.48 8.58
N ALA A 37 -11.82 6.63 8.46
CA ALA A 37 -12.38 7.10 7.20
C ALA A 37 -12.19 8.61 7.08
N THR A 38 -11.97 9.07 5.84
CA THR A 38 -11.86 10.49 5.50
C THR A 38 -12.58 10.78 4.20
N ASN A 39 -13.02 12.00 3.99
CA ASN A 39 -13.66 12.44 2.74
C ASN A 39 -12.67 13.01 1.71
N GLU A 40 -11.37 12.80 1.90
CA GLU A 40 -10.33 13.25 0.96
C GLU A 40 -10.41 12.53 -0.40
N THR A 41 -10.91 11.29 -0.39
CA THR A 41 -11.03 10.42 -1.57
C THR A 41 -12.43 9.82 -1.69
N GLU A 42 -12.80 9.30 -2.86
CA GLU A 42 -14.11 8.67 -3.09
C GLU A 42 -14.31 7.38 -2.33
N ASN A 43 -13.22 6.65 -2.07
CA ASN A 43 -13.23 5.40 -1.33
C ASN A 43 -13.03 5.59 0.18
N TYR A 44 -13.08 6.82 0.65
CA TYR A 44 -12.90 7.22 2.05
C TYR A 44 -11.53 6.86 2.66
N MET A 45 -10.55 6.58 1.82
CA MET A 45 -9.17 6.28 2.23
C MET A 45 -8.32 7.55 2.32
N PRO A 46 -7.27 7.56 3.17
CA PRO A 46 -6.33 8.69 3.24
C PRO A 46 -5.68 8.98 1.88
N LEU A 47 -5.66 10.25 1.50
CA LEU A 47 -5.19 10.68 0.18
C LEU A 47 -3.75 10.25 -0.13
N ALA A 48 -2.84 10.32 0.83
CA ALA A 48 -1.45 9.90 0.62
C ALA A 48 -1.35 8.42 0.25
N LEU A 49 -2.13 7.56 0.91
CA LEU A 49 -2.18 6.13 0.64
C LEU A 49 -2.82 5.85 -0.72
N ASP A 50 -3.95 6.48 -1.01
CA ASP A 50 -4.66 6.31 -2.28
C ASP A 50 -3.82 6.74 -3.49
N LEU A 51 -3.11 7.88 -3.38
CA LEU A 51 -2.17 8.32 -4.41
C LEU A 51 -0.99 7.35 -4.58
N ALA A 52 -0.44 6.84 -3.48
CA ALA A 52 0.64 5.85 -3.54
C ALA A 52 0.18 4.56 -4.25
N HIS A 53 -1.02 4.08 -3.95
CA HIS A 53 -1.63 2.94 -4.64
C HIS A 53 -1.92 3.23 -6.11
N THR A 54 -2.41 4.44 -6.43
CA THR A 54 -2.67 4.85 -7.81
C THR A 54 -1.40 4.88 -8.63
N ILE A 55 -0.28 5.40 -8.09
CA ILE A 55 1.03 5.38 -8.74
C ILE A 55 1.43 3.94 -9.11
N LEU A 56 1.28 2.98 -8.20
CA LEU A 56 1.65 1.59 -8.47
C LEU A 56 0.70 0.89 -9.45
N ARG A 57 -0.60 1.21 -9.42
CA ARG A 57 -1.56 0.70 -10.41
C ARG A 57 -1.23 1.17 -11.82
N GLU A 58 -0.97 2.47 -11.99
CA GLU A 58 -0.59 3.04 -13.27
C GLU A 58 0.77 2.51 -13.76
N LEU A 59 1.74 2.37 -12.87
CA LEU A 59 3.04 1.76 -13.19
C LEU A 59 2.88 0.32 -13.67
N SER A 60 2.04 -0.47 -13.01
CA SER A 60 1.73 -1.84 -13.39
C SER A 60 0.99 -1.90 -14.74
N THR A 61 0.13 -0.93 -15.03
CA THR A 61 -0.56 -0.81 -16.32
C THR A 61 0.43 -0.50 -17.44
N LEU A 62 1.30 0.50 -17.27
CA LEU A 62 2.39 0.83 -18.21
C LEU A 62 3.28 -0.38 -18.50
N ARG A 63 3.63 -1.14 -17.47
CA ARG A 63 4.43 -2.36 -17.62
C ARG A 63 3.72 -3.41 -18.47
N ARG A 64 2.40 -3.61 -18.31
CA ARG A 64 1.62 -4.58 -19.09
C ARG A 64 1.36 -4.13 -20.51
N GLU A 65 1.20 -2.83 -20.74
CA GLU A 65 1.12 -2.24 -22.09
C GLU A 65 2.43 -2.49 -22.85
N GLY A 66 3.58 -2.32 -22.20
CA GLY A 66 4.88 -2.67 -22.73
C GLY A 66 5.50 -1.67 -23.71
N ASP A 67 4.78 -0.66 -24.14
CA ASP A 67 5.19 0.25 -25.23
C ASP A 67 5.98 1.46 -24.72
N ALA A 68 5.41 2.19 -23.76
CA ALA A 68 5.96 3.49 -23.35
C ALA A 68 7.22 3.34 -22.47
N ILE A 69 7.25 2.33 -21.58
CA ILE A 69 8.38 2.06 -20.68
C ILE A 69 8.65 0.54 -20.67
N PRO A 70 9.26 -0.01 -21.73
CA PRO A 70 9.35 -1.46 -21.94
C PRO A 70 10.26 -2.20 -20.96
N TYR A 71 11.14 -1.50 -20.28
CA TYR A 71 12.09 -2.07 -19.33
C TYR A 71 11.54 -2.25 -17.90
N LEU A 72 10.28 -1.88 -17.62
CA LEU A 72 9.67 -2.05 -16.30
C LEU A 72 9.52 -3.52 -15.92
N ARG A 73 9.77 -3.81 -14.63
CA ARG A 73 9.56 -5.13 -14.03
C ARG A 73 8.61 -5.03 -12.83
N PRO A 74 8.05 -6.16 -12.33
CA PRO A 74 6.88 -6.14 -11.43
C PRO A 74 7.09 -5.51 -10.07
N ASP A 75 8.30 -5.61 -9.47
CA ASP A 75 8.53 -5.14 -8.12
C ASP A 75 8.65 -3.62 -8.09
N ALA A 76 7.85 -2.99 -7.26
CA ALA A 76 7.85 -1.55 -7.13
C ALA A 76 7.35 -1.09 -5.74
N LYS A 77 7.78 0.08 -5.34
CA LYS A 77 7.35 0.77 -4.12
C LYS A 77 7.06 2.22 -4.41
N SER A 78 6.07 2.79 -3.73
CA SER A 78 5.78 4.22 -3.80
C SER A 78 5.50 4.79 -2.42
N GLN A 79 5.78 6.06 -2.27
CA GLN A 79 5.42 6.85 -1.09
C GLN A 79 5.02 8.24 -1.54
N VAL A 80 3.99 8.79 -0.94
CA VAL A 80 3.55 10.18 -1.15
C VAL A 80 3.53 10.90 0.19
N THR A 81 4.17 12.06 0.24
CA THR A 81 4.13 12.96 1.40
C THR A 81 3.28 14.16 1.07
N ILE A 82 2.28 14.42 1.90
CA ILE A 82 1.34 15.53 1.76
C ILE A 82 1.47 16.45 2.97
N GLU A 83 1.55 17.74 2.71
CA GLU A 83 1.42 18.78 3.72
C GLU A 83 -0.04 19.05 4.00
N TYR A 84 -0.41 19.11 5.27
CA TYR A 84 -1.74 19.41 5.76
C TYR A 84 -1.72 20.73 6.54
N SER A 85 -2.81 21.49 6.46
CA SER A 85 -3.07 22.64 7.33
C SER A 85 -3.47 22.20 8.72
N ASP A 86 -3.54 23.15 9.67
CA ASP A 86 -3.93 22.89 11.05
C ASP A 86 -5.37 22.36 11.19
N ASP A 87 -6.24 22.65 10.21
CA ASP A 87 -7.60 22.10 10.10
C ASP A 87 -7.66 20.79 9.32
N HIS A 88 -6.53 20.10 9.20
CA HIS A 88 -6.39 18.77 8.58
C HIS A 88 -6.78 18.68 7.10
N LYS A 89 -6.68 19.77 6.35
CA LYS A 89 -6.91 19.75 4.89
C LYS A 89 -5.59 19.61 4.14
N PRO A 90 -5.57 18.81 3.06
CA PRO A 90 -4.38 18.69 2.23
C PRO A 90 -4.09 20.02 1.52
N VAL A 91 -2.84 20.50 1.61
CA VAL A 91 -2.38 21.78 1.05
C VAL A 91 -1.58 21.58 -0.21
N ARG A 92 -0.63 20.65 -0.21
CA ARG A 92 0.21 20.32 -1.35
C ARG A 92 0.86 18.94 -1.20
N ILE A 93 1.25 18.37 -2.31
CA ILE A 93 2.15 17.21 -2.30
C ILE A 93 3.59 17.75 -2.15
N ASP A 94 4.27 17.36 -1.08
CA ASP A 94 5.66 17.74 -0.83
C ASP A 94 6.65 16.86 -1.62
N SER A 95 6.47 15.55 -1.52
CA SER A 95 7.37 14.61 -2.19
C SER A 95 6.69 13.33 -2.66
N ILE A 96 7.22 12.76 -3.74
CA ILE A 96 6.83 11.47 -4.30
C ILE A 96 8.09 10.63 -4.45
N VAL A 97 8.08 9.45 -3.83
CA VAL A 97 9.11 8.44 -4.01
C VAL A 97 8.55 7.32 -4.87
N VAL A 98 9.30 6.90 -5.89
CA VAL A 98 9.01 5.70 -6.68
C VAL A 98 10.29 4.89 -6.83
N SER A 99 10.26 3.65 -6.37
CA SER A 99 11.31 2.67 -6.66
C SER A 99 10.70 1.57 -7.52
N THR A 100 11.24 1.35 -8.71
CA THR A 100 10.74 0.34 -9.64
C THR A 100 11.86 -0.57 -10.11
N GLN A 101 11.57 -1.87 -10.11
CA GLN A 101 12.41 -2.87 -10.75
C GLN A 101 12.40 -2.65 -12.27
N HIS A 102 13.56 -2.86 -12.90
CA HIS A 102 13.75 -2.62 -14.32
C HIS A 102 14.78 -3.60 -14.90
N ASP A 103 14.76 -3.77 -16.21
CA ASP A 103 15.86 -4.46 -16.93
C ASP A 103 17.14 -3.62 -16.87
N GLU A 104 18.26 -4.28 -17.06
CA GLU A 104 19.54 -3.64 -17.23
C GLU A 104 19.71 -3.16 -18.69
N PHE A 105 19.97 -1.86 -18.86
CA PHE A 105 20.19 -1.26 -20.17
C PHE A 105 21.14 -0.05 -20.08
N GLY A 106 22.21 -0.07 -20.82
CA GLY A 106 23.21 1.01 -20.81
C GLY A 106 24.02 1.11 -19.51
N SER A 107 24.65 2.27 -19.29
CA SER A 107 25.37 2.55 -18.04
C SER A 107 24.40 2.92 -16.91
N ASP A 108 24.81 2.69 -15.65
CA ASP A 108 23.98 2.96 -14.48
C ASP A 108 23.44 4.41 -14.47
N ASP A 109 24.30 5.40 -14.74
CA ASP A 109 23.89 6.82 -14.73
C ASP A 109 22.87 7.13 -15.84
N ALA A 110 23.12 6.67 -17.07
CA ALA A 110 22.22 6.90 -18.19
C ALA A 110 20.87 6.20 -17.99
N MET A 111 20.88 5.00 -17.44
CA MET A 111 19.71 4.20 -17.12
C MET A 111 18.87 4.89 -16.04
N LEU A 112 19.47 5.31 -14.93
CA LEU A 112 18.77 5.99 -13.84
C LEU A 112 18.20 7.34 -14.29
N ALA A 113 18.95 8.09 -15.10
CA ALA A 113 18.46 9.35 -15.68
C ALA A 113 17.24 9.13 -16.58
N LYS A 114 17.24 8.07 -17.40
CA LYS A 114 16.11 7.72 -18.25
C LYS A 114 14.91 7.27 -17.43
N ILE A 115 15.11 6.40 -16.44
CA ILE A 115 14.02 5.95 -15.55
C ILE A 115 13.38 7.15 -14.87
N ARG A 116 14.19 8.05 -14.31
CA ARG A 116 13.69 9.27 -13.68
C ARG A 116 12.85 10.12 -14.65
N LYS A 117 13.35 10.33 -15.86
CA LYS A 117 12.65 11.07 -16.90
C LYS A 117 11.31 10.44 -17.23
N ASP A 118 11.29 9.14 -17.54
CA ASP A 118 10.08 8.43 -17.97
C ASP A 118 9.02 8.37 -16.85
N ILE A 119 9.44 8.19 -15.61
CA ILE A 119 8.51 8.25 -14.46
C ILE A 119 7.87 9.63 -14.35
N ILE A 120 8.65 10.72 -14.45
CA ILE A 120 8.13 12.08 -14.29
C ILE A 120 7.28 12.49 -15.50
N GLU A 121 7.70 12.15 -16.73
CA GLU A 121 7.06 12.62 -17.96
C GLU A 121 5.94 11.71 -18.48
N ILE A 122 5.91 10.42 -18.07
CA ILE A 122 4.91 9.46 -18.54
C ILE A 122 4.00 8.99 -17.41
N LEU A 123 4.56 8.47 -16.30
CA LEU A 123 3.74 7.93 -15.20
C LEU A 123 2.99 9.04 -14.46
N ILE A 124 3.66 10.10 -14.03
CA ILE A 124 3.02 11.16 -13.23
C ILE A 124 1.85 11.84 -13.98
N PRO A 125 1.93 12.18 -15.27
CA PRO A 125 0.77 12.68 -16.02
C PRO A 125 -0.41 11.71 -16.05
N ARG A 126 -0.19 10.40 -16.16
CA ARG A 126 -1.27 9.40 -16.09
C ARG A 126 -1.93 9.37 -14.72
N VAL A 127 -1.12 9.39 -13.65
CA VAL A 127 -1.63 9.49 -12.27
C VAL A 127 -2.48 10.75 -12.09
N ARG A 128 -2.02 11.89 -12.59
CA ARG A 128 -2.76 13.17 -12.55
C ARG A 128 -4.08 13.10 -13.30
N SER A 129 -4.10 12.49 -14.48
CA SER A 129 -5.33 12.42 -15.32
C SER A 129 -6.44 11.58 -14.67
N ALA A 130 -6.10 10.72 -13.72
CA ALA A 130 -7.05 9.92 -12.97
C ALA A 130 -7.58 10.63 -11.71
N GLN A 131 -7.15 11.87 -11.42
CA GLN A 131 -7.50 12.59 -10.20
C GLN A 131 -8.61 13.62 -10.43
N LYS A 132 -9.36 13.90 -9.36
CA LYS A 132 -10.32 15.02 -9.32
C LYS A 132 -9.62 16.38 -9.33
N PRO A 133 -10.32 17.46 -9.75
CA PRO A 133 -9.73 18.80 -9.79
C PRO A 133 -9.10 19.27 -8.48
N GLU A 134 -9.73 18.95 -7.35
CA GLU A 134 -9.25 19.33 -6.01
C GLU A 134 -7.90 18.68 -5.70
N ILE A 135 -7.71 17.41 -6.09
CA ILE A 135 -6.46 16.68 -5.91
C ILE A 135 -5.41 17.16 -6.93
N LEU A 136 -5.84 17.48 -8.16
CA LEU A 136 -4.94 18.03 -9.18
C LEU A 136 -4.30 19.35 -8.74
N ALA A 137 -5.01 20.18 -7.98
CA ALA A 137 -4.49 21.43 -7.44
C ALA A 137 -3.32 21.23 -6.46
N LEU A 138 -3.18 20.05 -5.87
CA LEU A 138 -2.07 19.71 -4.97
C LEU A 138 -0.76 19.40 -5.70
N PHE A 139 -0.84 19.08 -7.01
CA PHE A 139 0.32 18.84 -7.86
C PHE A 139 0.87 20.18 -8.37
N ASN A 140 2.00 20.59 -7.84
CA ASN A 140 2.68 21.82 -8.22
C ASN A 140 4.13 21.54 -8.64
N ASP A 141 4.83 22.57 -9.09
CA ASP A 141 6.22 22.45 -9.59
C ASP A 141 7.27 22.30 -8.47
N GLN A 142 6.85 22.34 -7.19
CA GLN A 142 7.74 22.22 -6.03
C GLN A 142 7.85 20.79 -5.52
N ILE A 143 7.15 19.83 -6.14
CA ILE A 143 7.19 18.42 -5.74
C ILE A 143 8.61 17.87 -5.91
N LYS A 144 9.13 17.30 -4.83
CA LYS A 144 10.42 16.60 -4.83
C LYS A 144 10.22 15.16 -5.29
N TYR A 145 10.73 14.83 -6.48
CA TYR A 145 10.66 13.46 -7.00
C TYR A 145 11.94 12.68 -6.64
N HIS A 146 11.77 11.57 -5.92
CA HIS A 146 12.83 10.62 -5.58
C HIS A 146 12.58 9.32 -6.36
N ILE A 147 13.23 9.15 -7.49
CA ILE A 147 13.06 8.00 -8.37
C ILE A 147 14.28 7.10 -8.27
N ASN A 148 14.09 5.83 -7.89
CA ASN A 148 15.16 4.87 -7.60
C ASN A 148 16.31 5.50 -6.79
N PRO A 149 16.01 6.10 -5.61
CA PRO A 149 16.99 6.94 -4.91
C PRO A 149 18.21 6.17 -4.39
N THR A 150 18.13 4.85 -4.30
CA THR A 150 19.24 3.98 -3.88
C THR A 150 20.07 3.44 -5.04
N GLY A 151 19.74 3.80 -6.29
CA GLY A 151 20.40 3.33 -7.48
C GLY A 151 19.59 2.29 -8.27
N LYS A 152 20.28 1.47 -9.07
CA LYS A 152 19.64 0.47 -9.92
C LYS A 152 18.90 -0.60 -9.11
N PHE A 153 17.79 -1.09 -9.67
CA PHE A 153 16.93 -2.09 -9.07
C PHE A 153 16.57 -3.17 -10.10
N VAL A 154 17.52 -4.05 -10.39
CA VAL A 154 17.38 -5.13 -11.39
C VAL A 154 16.89 -6.44 -10.74
N ILE A 155 17.43 -6.78 -9.56
CA ILE A 155 17.01 -7.97 -8.82
C ILE A 155 15.90 -7.61 -7.85
N GLY A 156 14.71 -8.16 -8.05
CA GLY A 156 13.52 -7.90 -7.25
C GLY A 156 12.62 -9.12 -7.10
N GLY A 157 11.45 -8.90 -6.50
CA GLY A 157 10.51 -9.96 -6.18
C GLY A 157 11.06 -10.95 -5.15
N PRO A 158 10.54 -12.20 -5.10
CA PRO A 158 10.95 -13.20 -4.12
C PRO A 158 12.44 -13.55 -4.16
N HIS A 159 13.10 -13.34 -5.31
CA HIS A 159 14.53 -13.57 -5.44
C HIS A 159 15.38 -12.51 -4.70
N GLY A 160 14.89 -11.26 -4.67
CA GLY A 160 15.51 -10.17 -3.93
C GLY A 160 15.14 -10.16 -2.44
N ASP A 161 13.85 -10.36 -2.15
CA ASP A 161 13.29 -10.39 -0.80
C ASP A 161 12.00 -11.24 -0.81
N THR A 162 12.01 -12.36 -0.10
CA THR A 162 10.85 -13.26 -0.03
C THR A 162 9.66 -12.67 0.70
N GLY A 163 9.87 -11.65 1.52
CA GLY A 163 8.84 -11.04 2.36
C GLY A 163 8.44 -11.90 3.56
N LEU A 164 7.67 -11.32 4.45
CA LEU A 164 7.07 -11.98 5.61
C LEU A 164 5.65 -11.46 5.83
N THR A 165 4.75 -12.34 6.27
CA THR A 165 3.40 -11.97 6.69
C THR A 165 3.45 -10.95 7.83
N GLY A 166 2.57 -9.93 7.77
CA GLY A 166 2.47 -8.91 8.81
C GLY A 166 3.57 -7.85 8.78
N ARG A 167 4.35 -7.73 7.70
CA ARG A 167 5.41 -6.72 7.53
C ARG A 167 5.01 -5.56 6.63
N LYS A 168 3.73 -5.48 6.23
CA LYS A 168 3.14 -4.38 5.43
C LYS A 168 1.81 -3.89 5.99
N ILE A 169 1.56 -4.10 7.27
CA ILE A 169 0.28 -3.84 7.94
C ILE A 169 -0.20 -2.38 7.83
N ILE A 170 0.69 -1.42 7.75
CA ILE A 170 0.33 -0.01 7.59
C ILE A 170 -0.11 0.28 6.14
N VAL A 171 0.52 -0.36 5.15
CA VAL A 171 0.07 -0.31 3.74
C VAL A 171 -1.29 -0.98 3.56
N ASP A 172 -1.51 -2.08 4.28
CA ASP A 172 -2.75 -2.86 4.22
C ASP A 172 -3.93 -2.15 4.92
N THR A 173 -3.66 -1.12 5.71
CA THR A 173 -4.66 -0.35 6.45
C THR A 173 -4.79 1.07 5.95
N TYR A 174 -4.36 2.07 6.73
CA TYR A 174 -4.65 3.48 6.48
C TYR A 174 -3.41 4.35 6.24
N GLY A 175 -2.26 3.73 5.94
CA GLY A 175 -1.03 4.47 5.63
C GLY A 175 -0.49 5.29 6.81
N GLY A 176 -0.83 4.94 8.05
CA GLY A 176 -0.42 5.65 9.26
C GLY A 176 -1.37 6.77 9.71
N LYS A 177 -2.44 7.07 8.98
CA LYS A 177 -3.48 8.03 9.41
C LYS A 177 -4.39 7.46 10.49
N GLY A 178 -4.73 6.17 10.42
CA GLY A 178 -5.44 5.46 11.48
C GLY A 178 -4.49 4.66 12.37
N ALA A 179 -4.91 4.38 13.59
CA ALA A 179 -4.17 3.49 14.49
C ALA A 179 -4.16 2.04 13.97
N HIS A 180 -3.19 1.26 14.45
CA HIS A 180 -3.08 -0.17 14.18
C HIS A 180 -2.57 -0.89 15.43
N GLY A 181 -3.15 -2.05 15.75
CA GLY A 181 -2.80 -2.85 16.93
C GLY A 181 -1.56 -3.72 16.79
N GLY A 182 -0.99 -3.84 15.58
CA GLY A 182 0.23 -4.62 15.31
C GLY A 182 0.00 -6.04 14.81
N GLY A 183 -1.25 -6.52 14.71
CA GLY A 183 -1.60 -7.85 14.22
C GLY A 183 -1.48 -8.00 12.70
N ALA A 184 -1.25 -9.22 12.21
CA ALA A 184 -1.27 -9.55 10.80
C ALA A 184 -2.67 -9.96 10.36
N PHE A 185 -3.08 -9.61 9.12
CA PHE A 185 -4.40 -9.97 8.57
C PHE A 185 -4.48 -11.39 8.04
N SER A 186 -3.36 -12.04 7.77
CA SER A 186 -3.31 -13.38 7.20
C SER A 186 -2.44 -14.32 8.03
N GLY A 187 -2.66 -15.63 7.85
CA GLY A 187 -1.94 -16.66 8.59
C GLY A 187 -2.44 -16.88 10.02
N LYS A 188 -3.62 -16.36 10.35
CA LYS A 188 -4.26 -16.53 11.66
C LYS A 188 -5.48 -17.43 11.57
N ASP A 189 -5.83 -17.99 12.74
CA ASP A 189 -7.10 -18.68 12.95
C ASP A 189 -8.27 -17.69 12.78
N PRO A 190 -9.33 -18.03 12.02
CA PRO A 190 -10.45 -17.14 11.80
C PRO A 190 -11.27 -16.77 13.06
N SER A 191 -11.07 -17.49 14.17
CA SER A 191 -11.65 -17.13 15.48
C SER A 191 -10.92 -15.98 16.19
N LYS A 192 -9.80 -15.48 15.63
CA LYS A 192 -9.05 -14.35 16.17
C LYS A 192 -9.42 -13.05 15.47
N VAL A 193 -9.50 -11.99 16.24
CA VAL A 193 -9.68 -10.63 15.75
C VAL A 193 -8.31 -9.97 15.53
N ASP A 194 -8.12 -9.38 14.37
CA ASP A 194 -6.88 -8.67 14.00
C ASP A 194 -7.02 -7.16 14.10
#